data_d55a2ed8e24f765c4cd7daf8b56cccc7
#
_entry.id   d55a2ed8e24f765c4cd7daf8b56cccc7
#
_cell.length_a   1.000
_cell.length_b   1.000
_cell.length_c   1.000
_cell.angle_alpha   90.00
_cell.angle_beta   90.00
_cell.angle_gamma   90.00
#
_symmetry.space_group_name_H-M   'P 1'
#
loop_
_entity.id
_entity.type
_entity.pdbx_description
1 polymer ?
#
loop_
_entity_poly.entity_id
_entity_poly.type
_entity_poly.pdbx_seq_one_letter_code
_entity_poly.pdbx_strand_id
1 'polypeptide(L)'
;MPQPNRSRRRYLTSALPTAALLSVGGWPWLAKAETAAPASFALANLLRLAPQPQAALIGAAVLPQLAHPAPQALVQALVSRLSAFLGHDLHQVCDTGQLHLAFQEAVQADFAQGKCQSVSGWVLTRTEVELCALAALSANQA
;
A
#
# COMPACT_ATOMS: atom_id res chain seq x y z
N MET A 1 42.92 24.98 -17.39
CA MET A 1 41.98 23.96 -17.91
C MET A 1 41.99 22.81 -16.93
N PRO A 2 40.95 22.57 -16.20
CA PRO A 2 40.90 21.38 -15.32
C PRO A 2 40.77 20.13 -16.16
N GLN A 3 41.66 19.21 -15.96
CA GLN A 3 41.67 17.90 -16.59
C GLN A 3 40.45 17.09 -16.11
N PRO A 4 39.69 16.43 -17.00
CA PRO A 4 38.60 15.57 -16.56
C PRO A 4 39.17 14.32 -15.88
N ASN A 5 38.74 14.16 -14.66
CA ASN A 5 39.12 13.06 -13.76
C ASN A 5 38.72 11.69 -14.36
N ARG A 6 39.70 11.03 -14.98
CA ARG A 6 39.59 9.72 -15.60
C ARG A 6 39.45 8.55 -14.61
N SER A 7 39.37 8.84 -13.32
CA SER A 7 39.40 7.80 -12.27
C SER A 7 38.05 7.18 -11.96
N ARG A 8 36.95 7.68 -12.53
CA ARG A 8 35.60 7.16 -12.20
C ARG A 8 35.09 6.06 -13.12
N ARG A 9 35.85 5.63 -14.11
CA ARG A 9 35.38 4.60 -15.06
C ARG A 9 35.90 3.18 -14.79
N ARG A 10 36.61 2.94 -13.69
CA ARG A 10 37.21 1.62 -13.42
C ARG A 10 36.45 0.76 -12.38
N TYR A 11 35.32 1.20 -11.86
CA TYR A 11 34.57 0.42 -10.86
C TYR A 11 33.35 -0.32 -11.37
N LEU A 12 33.11 -0.31 -12.69
CA LEU A 12 31.92 -0.93 -13.26
C LEU A 12 32.16 -2.25 -14.01
N THR A 13 33.39 -2.78 -14.00
CA THR A 13 33.70 -3.98 -14.78
C THR A 13 34.19 -5.18 -13.98
N SER A 14 34.10 -5.18 -12.66
CA SER A 14 34.58 -6.33 -11.87
C SER A 14 33.58 -6.85 -10.81
N ALA A 15 32.32 -6.78 -11.09
CA ALA A 15 31.33 -7.47 -10.28
C ALA A 15 30.37 -8.24 -11.23
N LEU A 16 30.90 -9.19 -11.95
CA LEU A 16 30.12 -10.37 -12.26
C LEU A 16 30.27 -11.28 -11.05
N PRO A 17 29.28 -11.36 -10.16
CA PRO A 17 29.18 -12.54 -9.35
C PRO A 17 28.87 -13.65 -10.33
N THR A 18 29.76 -14.58 -10.46
CA THR A 18 29.45 -15.93 -10.87
C THR A 18 28.36 -16.39 -9.91
N ALA A 19 27.13 -16.11 -10.27
CA ALA A 19 26.00 -16.75 -9.65
C ALA A 19 26.17 -18.22 -9.97
N ALA A 20 26.79 -18.91 -9.04
CA ALA A 20 26.74 -20.35 -9.00
C ALA A 20 25.26 -20.69 -9.04
N LEU A 21 24.86 -21.28 -10.12
CA LEU A 21 23.59 -21.96 -10.30
C LEU A 21 23.53 -23.10 -9.28
N LEU A 22 23.22 -22.76 -8.06
CA LEU A 22 22.58 -23.72 -7.16
C LEU A 22 21.11 -23.68 -7.55
N SER A 23 20.80 -24.33 -8.63
CA SER A 23 19.48 -24.85 -8.93
C SER A 23 19.15 -25.96 -7.94
N VAL A 24 19.18 -25.66 -6.67
CA VAL A 24 18.48 -26.43 -5.67
C VAL A 24 17.02 -26.11 -5.91
N GLY A 25 16.25 -27.14 -6.21
CA GLY A 25 14.84 -27.03 -6.55
C GLY A 25 14.14 -26.05 -5.62
N GLY A 26 13.86 -24.87 -6.18
CA GLY A 26 13.26 -23.79 -5.43
C GLY A 26 11.95 -24.26 -4.85
N TRP A 27 11.82 -24.13 -3.57
CA TRP A 27 10.56 -24.40 -2.91
C TRP A 27 9.65 -23.21 -3.17
N PRO A 28 8.71 -23.32 -4.13
CA PRO A 28 7.94 -22.18 -4.62
C PRO A 28 7.05 -21.55 -3.54
N TRP A 29 6.83 -22.24 -2.43
CA TRP A 29 6.09 -21.71 -1.30
C TRP A 29 6.88 -20.72 -0.44
N LEU A 30 8.22 -20.79 -0.42
CA LEU A 30 9.06 -19.82 0.28
C LEU A 30 9.05 -18.46 -0.39
N ALA A 31 9.06 -18.41 -1.72
CA ALA A 31 8.95 -17.15 -2.46
C ALA A 31 7.59 -16.48 -2.26
N LYS A 32 6.51 -17.26 -2.09
CA LYS A 32 5.19 -16.73 -1.77
C LYS A 32 5.09 -16.20 -0.33
N ALA A 33 5.84 -16.76 0.60
CA ALA A 33 5.83 -16.32 1.99
C ALA A 33 6.57 -14.98 2.18
N GLU A 34 7.66 -14.74 1.45
CA GLU A 34 8.40 -13.47 1.51
C GLU A 34 7.63 -12.29 0.92
N THR A 35 6.84 -12.51 -0.14
CA THR A 35 6.01 -11.46 -0.74
C THR A 35 4.71 -11.22 0.02
N ALA A 36 4.24 -12.16 0.81
CA ALA A 36 3.01 -12.02 1.59
C ALA A 36 3.21 -11.26 2.91
N ALA A 37 4.38 -11.32 3.53
CA ALA A 37 4.66 -10.67 4.81
C ALA A 37 4.51 -9.14 4.78
N PRO A 38 5.09 -8.38 3.83
CA PRO A 38 4.90 -6.94 3.78
C PRO A 38 3.45 -6.54 3.46
N ALA A 39 2.76 -7.29 2.62
CA ALA A 39 1.36 -7.01 2.28
C ALA A 39 0.43 -7.24 3.48
N SER A 40 0.66 -8.26 4.28
CA SER A 40 -0.13 -8.54 5.48
C SER A 40 0.10 -7.49 6.57
N PHE A 41 1.32 -6.98 6.72
CA PHE A 41 1.64 -5.91 7.65
C PHE A 41 0.96 -4.59 7.26
N ALA A 42 1.02 -4.22 5.99
CA ALA A 42 0.34 -3.04 5.47
C ALA A 42 -1.18 -3.15 5.64
N LEU A 43 -1.77 -4.29 5.34
CA LEU A 43 -3.19 -4.56 5.53
C LEU A 43 -3.59 -4.38 6.99
N ALA A 44 -2.86 -4.96 7.93
CA ALA A 44 -3.15 -4.84 9.36
C ALA A 44 -3.12 -3.39 9.83
N ASN A 45 -2.13 -2.60 9.39
CA ASN A 45 -2.03 -1.19 9.72
C ASN A 45 -3.17 -0.37 9.12
N LEU A 46 -3.53 -0.61 7.86
CA LEU A 46 -4.65 0.07 7.21
C LEU A 46 -5.98 -0.24 7.91
N LEU A 47 -6.22 -1.48 8.30
CA LEU A 47 -7.44 -1.87 9.00
C LEU A 47 -7.57 -1.23 10.39
N ARG A 48 -6.46 -0.85 11.02
CA ARG A 48 -6.48 -0.08 12.29
C ARG A 48 -7.01 1.33 12.12
N LEU A 49 -6.95 1.91 10.91
CA LEU A 49 -7.54 3.20 10.60
C LEU A 49 -9.05 3.14 10.43
N ALA A 50 -9.58 1.97 10.07
CA ALA A 50 -10.99 1.78 9.80
C ALA A 50 -11.79 1.60 11.10
N PRO A 51 -12.81 2.43 11.38
CA PRO A 51 -13.68 2.23 12.54
C PRO A 51 -14.58 1.00 12.33
N GLN A 52 -14.19 -0.11 12.92
CA GLN A 52 -14.99 -1.34 12.89
C GLN A 52 -16.14 -1.28 13.90
N PRO A 53 -17.33 -1.80 13.59
CA PRO A 53 -17.73 -2.52 12.36
C PRO A 53 -18.29 -1.61 11.25
N GLN A 54 -18.43 -0.30 11.48
CA GLN A 54 -19.08 0.63 10.55
C GLN A 54 -18.40 0.67 9.18
N ALA A 55 -17.07 0.66 9.16
CA ALA A 55 -16.32 0.65 7.91
C ALA A 55 -16.64 -0.57 7.04
N ALA A 56 -16.82 -1.74 7.63
CA ALA A 56 -17.19 -2.94 6.91
C ALA A 56 -18.60 -2.87 6.31
N LEU A 57 -19.55 -2.27 7.04
CA LEU A 57 -20.92 -2.07 6.56
C LEU A 57 -20.96 -1.07 5.38
N ILE A 58 -20.27 0.05 5.50
CA ILE A 58 -20.16 1.02 4.41
C ILE A 58 -19.44 0.38 3.22
N GLY A 59 -18.37 -0.35 3.48
CA GLY A 59 -17.60 -1.06 2.46
C GLY A 59 -18.44 -2.07 1.69
N ALA A 60 -19.32 -2.80 2.34
CA ALA A 60 -20.24 -3.72 1.68
C ALA A 60 -21.17 -3.00 0.69
N ALA A 61 -21.60 -1.77 0.99
CA ALA A 61 -22.39 -0.95 0.09
C ALA A 61 -21.56 -0.36 -1.08
N VAL A 62 -20.26 -0.19 -0.87
CA VAL A 62 -19.33 0.35 -1.87
C VAL A 62 -18.88 -0.70 -2.87
N LEU A 63 -18.63 -1.93 -2.43
CA LEU A 63 -18.05 -3.01 -3.24
C LEU A 63 -18.72 -3.19 -4.61
N PRO A 64 -20.06 -3.17 -4.76
CA PRO A 64 -20.72 -3.30 -6.05
C PRO A 64 -20.43 -2.13 -7.01
N GLN A 65 -20.01 -0.99 -6.50
CA GLN A 65 -19.73 0.23 -7.27
C GLN A 65 -18.28 0.26 -7.76
N LEU A 66 -17.42 -0.59 -7.21
CA LEU A 66 -16.02 -0.71 -7.62
C LEU A 66 -15.89 -1.78 -8.70
N ALA A 67 -15.23 -1.43 -9.79
CA ALA A 67 -14.91 -2.38 -10.84
C ALA A 67 -13.83 -3.36 -10.35
N HIS A 68 -14.24 -4.54 -9.93
CA HIS A 68 -13.36 -5.65 -9.53
C HIS A 68 -12.34 -5.29 -8.43
N PRO A 69 -12.78 -5.00 -7.21
CA PRO A 69 -11.86 -4.62 -6.14
C PRO A 69 -11.06 -5.84 -5.67
N ALA A 70 -9.86 -6.00 -6.17
CA ALA A 70 -8.91 -6.97 -5.63
C ALA A 70 -8.33 -6.40 -4.32
N PRO A 71 -8.31 -7.15 -3.20
CA PRO A 71 -7.77 -6.67 -1.93
C PRO A 71 -6.35 -6.13 -2.05
N GLN A 72 -5.50 -6.81 -2.81
CA GLN A 72 -4.11 -6.39 -3.03
C GLN A 72 -4.02 -5.04 -3.76
N ALA A 73 -4.89 -4.80 -4.73
CA ALA A 73 -4.91 -3.53 -5.46
C ALA A 73 -5.33 -2.37 -4.56
N LEU A 74 -6.31 -2.58 -3.68
CA LEU A 74 -6.73 -1.59 -2.68
C LEU A 74 -5.62 -1.30 -1.67
N VAL A 75 -4.95 -2.33 -1.16
CA VAL A 75 -3.81 -2.16 -0.27
C VAL A 75 -2.71 -1.34 -0.94
N GLN A 76 -2.32 -1.69 -2.16
CA GLN A 76 -1.29 -0.95 -2.90
C GLN A 76 -1.67 0.49 -3.17
N ALA A 77 -2.90 0.76 -3.56
CA ALA A 77 -3.39 2.12 -3.80
C ALA A 77 -3.35 2.97 -2.54
N LEU A 78 -3.80 2.43 -1.40
CA LEU A 78 -3.77 3.10 -0.11
C LEU A 78 -2.34 3.30 0.39
N VAL A 79 -1.50 2.28 0.34
CA VAL A 79 -0.08 2.36 0.73
C VAL A 79 0.63 3.44 -0.07
N SER A 80 0.51 3.43 -1.39
CA SER A 80 1.14 4.43 -2.26
C SER A 80 0.68 5.84 -1.93
N ARG A 81 -0.62 6.03 -1.70
CA ARG A 81 -1.19 7.35 -1.39
C ARG A 81 -0.73 7.85 -0.02
N LEU A 82 -0.79 7.02 1.01
CA LEU A 82 -0.39 7.40 2.37
C LEU A 82 1.12 7.60 2.47
N SER A 83 1.93 6.80 1.80
CA SER A 83 3.38 6.97 1.77
C SER A 83 3.81 8.31 1.20
N ALA A 84 3.05 8.85 0.24
CA ALA A 84 3.30 10.18 -0.32
C ALA A 84 3.18 11.30 0.74
N PHE A 85 2.26 11.17 1.70
CA PHE A 85 2.09 12.12 2.79
C PHE A 85 3.04 11.86 3.97
N LEU A 86 3.42 10.61 4.19
CA LEU A 86 4.39 10.24 5.22
C LEU A 86 5.83 10.66 4.87
N GLY A 87 6.15 10.78 3.58
CA GLY A 87 7.50 11.01 3.10
C GLY A 87 8.43 9.79 3.19
N HIS A 88 7.90 8.64 3.56
CA HIS A 88 8.60 7.36 3.64
C HIS A 88 7.63 6.20 3.45
N ASP A 89 8.16 4.99 3.26
CA ASP A 89 7.35 3.80 3.01
C ASP A 89 6.51 3.42 4.23
N LEU A 90 5.22 3.19 4.00
CA LEU A 90 4.27 2.73 5.01
C LEU A 90 4.71 1.43 5.71
N HIS A 91 5.47 0.59 5.04
CA HIS A 91 6.02 -0.63 5.63
C HIS A 91 7.01 -0.38 6.78
N GLN A 92 7.55 0.84 6.87
CA GLN A 92 8.48 1.25 7.92
C GLN A 92 7.79 1.97 9.08
N VAL A 93 6.51 2.29 8.94
CA VAL A 93 5.76 3.05 9.95
C VAL A 93 5.20 2.10 11.00
N CYS A 94 5.68 2.25 12.22
CA CYS A 94 5.12 1.58 13.39
C CYS A 94 4.22 2.51 14.22
N ASP A 95 4.25 3.82 13.98
CA ASP A 95 3.48 4.81 14.72
C ASP A 95 2.09 5.01 14.13
N THR A 96 1.09 4.61 14.90
CA THR A 96 -0.32 4.78 14.54
C THR A 96 -0.72 6.25 14.40
N GLY A 97 -0.09 7.15 15.16
CA GLY A 97 -0.38 8.59 15.10
C GLY A 97 0.03 9.20 13.77
N GLN A 98 1.23 8.88 13.27
CA GLN A 98 1.70 9.34 11.97
C GLN A 98 0.83 8.80 10.83
N LEU A 99 0.43 7.54 10.93
CA LEU A 99 -0.44 6.91 9.94
C LEU A 99 -1.82 7.60 9.90
N HIS A 100 -2.36 7.94 11.06
CA HIS A 100 -3.63 8.65 11.17
C HIS A 100 -3.55 10.06 10.57
N LEU A 101 -2.48 10.79 10.82
CA LEU A 101 -2.24 12.11 10.21
C LEU A 101 -2.14 12.02 8.69
N ALA A 102 -1.37 11.08 8.17
CA ALA A 102 -1.25 10.86 6.72
C ALA A 102 -2.61 10.52 6.09
N PHE A 103 -3.41 9.74 6.76
CA PHE A 103 -4.77 9.43 6.33
C PHE A 103 -5.65 10.69 6.28
N GLN A 104 -5.62 11.53 7.31
CA GLN A 104 -6.36 12.79 7.33
C GLN A 104 -5.93 13.72 6.19
N GLU A 105 -4.63 13.84 5.94
CA GLU A 105 -4.11 14.65 4.83
C GLU A 105 -4.55 14.11 3.46
N ALA A 106 -4.54 12.80 3.28
CA ALA A 106 -5.05 12.17 2.07
C ALA A 106 -6.55 12.44 1.85
N VAL A 107 -7.34 12.35 2.90
CA VAL A 107 -8.78 12.66 2.88
C VAL A 107 -9.00 14.14 2.52
N GLN A 108 -8.27 15.06 3.12
CA GLN A 108 -8.36 16.49 2.79
C GLN A 108 -7.96 16.77 1.33
N ALA A 109 -6.91 16.13 0.84
CA ALA A 109 -6.48 16.26 -0.54
C ALA A 109 -7.54 15.75 -1.53
N ASP A 110 -8.20 14.64 -1.22
CA ASP A 110 -9.30 14.11 -2.02
C ASP A 110 -10.49 15.09 -2.06
N PHE A 111 -10.86 15.67 -0.92
CA PHE A 111 -11.91 16.69 -0.87
C PHE A 111 -11.55 17.92 -1.72
N ALA A 112 -10.33 18.41 -1.61
CA ALA A 112 -9.86 19.55 -2.37
C ALA A 112 -9.86 19.29 -3.89
N GLN A 113 -9.70 18.03 -4.30
CA GLN A 113 -9.72 17.60 -5.71
C GLN A 113 -11.11 17.15 -6.19
N GLY A 114 -12.14 17.23 -5.34
CA GLY A 114 -13.48 16.75 -5.65
C GLY A 114 -13.59 15.24 -5.84
N LYS A 115 -12.64 14.46 -5.32
CA LYS A 115 -12.65 13.01 -5.37
C LYS A 115 -13.52 12.41 -4.27
N CYS A 116 -14.81 12.71 -4.33
CA CYS A 116 -15.80 12.27 -3.37
C CYS A 116 -16.94 11.56 -4.07
N GLN A 117 -17.60 10.66 -3.37
CA GLN A 117 -18.81 10.00 -3.83
C GLN A 117 -19.82 9.84 -2.69
N SER A 118 -21.10 9.78 -3.04
CA SER A 118 -22.17 9.52 -2.08
C SER A 118 -22.41 8.01 -1.96
N VAL A 119 -22.36 7.52 -0.73
CA VAL A 119 -22.61 6.11 -0.41
C VAL A 119 -23.59 6.05 0.75
N SER A 120 -24.79 5.51 0.53
CA SER A 120 -25.82 5.35 1.56
C SER A 120 -26.11 6.65 2.35
N GLY A 121 -26.09 7.81 1.67
CA GLY A 121 -26.33 9.13 2.28
C GLY A 121 -25.09 9.79 2.91
N TRP A 122 -23.96 9.13 2.91
CA TRP A 122 -22.66 9.68 3.33
C TRP A 122 -21.86 10.17 2.14
N VAL A 123 -21.22 11.31 2.29
CA VAL A 123 -20.22 11.78 1.29
C VAL A 123 -18.86 11.33 1.79
N LEU A 124 -18.25 10.42 1.05
CA LEU A 124 -16.95 9.83 1.35
C LEU A 124 -15.93 10.18 0.28
N THR A 125 -14.71 10.39 0.70
CA THR A 125 -13.58 10.56 -0.20
C THR A 125 -13.16 9.23 -0.82
N ARG A 126 -12.41 9.29 -1.90
CA ARG A 126 -11.84 8.10 -2.53
C ARG A 126 -11.02 7.27 -1.55
N THR A 127 -10.21 7.92 -0.71
CA THR A 127 -9.40 7.26 0.30
C THR A 127 -10.26 6.53 1.34
N GLU A 128 -11.33 7.14 1.82
CA GLU A 128 -12.26 6.51 2.76
C GLU A 128 -13.02 5.35 2.13
N VAL A 129 -13.47 5.50 0.89
CA VAL A 129 -14.17 4.46 0.13
C VAL A 129 -13.29 3.22 -0.05
N GLU A 130 -12.04 3.40 -0.45
CA GLU A 130 -11.09 2.30 -0.63
C GLU A 130 -10.77 1.60 0.70
N LEU A 131 -10.65 2.36 1.79
CA LEU A 131 -10.43 1.81 3.13
C LEU A 131 -11.64 1.01 3.62
N CYS A 132 -12.85 1.52 3.45
CA CYS A 132 -14.08 0.82 3.82
C CYS A 132 -14.26 -0.47 2.99
N ALA A 133 -14.00 -0.42 1.68
CA ALA A 133 -14.03 -1.60 0.82
C ALA A 133 -13.04 -2.67 1.28
N LEU A 134 -11.83 -2.27 1.65
CA LEU A 134 -10.82 -3.17 2.18
C LEU A 134 -11.27 -3.81 3.50
N ALA A 135 -11.90 -3.04 4.40
CA ALA A 135 -12.45 -3.55 5.64
C ALA A 135 -13.55 -4.60 5.40
N ALA A 136 -14.45 -4.37 4.44
CA ALA A 136 -15.49 -5.31 4.08
C ALA A 136 -14.94 -6.62 3.49
N LEU A 137 -13.95 -6.52 2.60
CA LEU A 137 -13.29 -7.69 2.02
C LEU A 137 -12.57 -8.52 3.08
N SER A 138 -11.93 -7.86 4.04
CA SER A 138 -11.24 -8.54 5.14
C SER A 138 -12.22 -9.22 6.09
N ALA A 139 -13.36 -8.62 6.38
CA ALA A 139 -14.40 -9.21 7.21
C ALA A 139 -15.02 -10.47 6.57
N ASN A 140 -15.10 -10.52 5.24
CA ASN A 140 -15.63 -11.68 4.51
C ASN A 140 -14.63 -12.84 4.41
N GLN A 141 -13.35 -12.62 4.74
CA GLN A 141 -12.31 -13.66 4.74
C GLN A 141 -12.08 -14.29 6.12
N ALA A 142 -12.62 -13.69 7.13
CA ALA A 142 -12.59 -14.20 8.49
C ALA A 142 -13.75 -15.13 8.78
#